data_c15353f436b6a66dcf618ad03fcf2482
#
_entry.id   c15353f436b6a66dcf618ad03fcf2482
#
_cell.length_a   1.000
_cell.length_b   1.000
_cell.length_c   1.000
_cell.angle_alpha   90.00
_cell.angle_beta   90.00
_cell.angle_gamma   90.00
#
_symmetry.space_group_name_H-M   'P 1'
#
loop_
_entity.id
_entity.type
_entity.pdbx_description
1 polymer ?
#
loop_
_entity_poly.entity_id
_entity_poly.type
_entity_poly.pdbx_seq_one_letter_code
_entity_poly.pdbx_strand_id
1 'polypeptide(L)'
;MRVELLYADGDPAAMPARQNLVEVLTEDAFETPIQMIAVGSDDDAALLDMRGSPTIRIDGQDIDPAWDGPVSRDARDYGSGPVPDKPLIRRAVERARGWGHGRRE
;
A
#
# COMPACT_ATOMS: atom_id res chain seq x y z
N MET A 1 -4.29 11.09 8.05
CA MET A 1 -3.77 9.85 7.45
C MET A 1 -3.27 10.13 6.05
N ARG A 2 -2.05 9.71 5.73
CA ARG A 2 -1.47 9.87 4.41
C ARG A 2 -1.44 8.51 3.73
N VAL A 3 -2.03 8.42 2.55
CA VAL A 3 -2.14 7.15 1.82
C VAL A 3 -1.46 7.29 0.47
N GLU A 4 -0.51 6.40 0.21
CA GLU A 4 0.28 6.42 -1.03
C GLU A 4 0.24 5.06 -1.70
N LEU A 5 0.11 5.05 -3.02
CA LEU A 5 0.22 3.82 -3.81
C LEU A 5 1.33 4.03 -4.84
N LEU A 6 2.43 3.31 -4.65
CA LEU A 6 3.59 3.35 -5.56
C LEU A 6 3.47 2.17 -6.53
N TYR A 7 3.67 2.42 -7.81
CA TYR A 7 3.51 1.38 -8.83
C TYR A 7 4.47 1.59 -9.98
N ALA A 8 4.93 0.48 -10.57
CA ALA A 8 5.72 0.55 -11.78
C ALA A 8 4.84 1.02 -12.94
N ASP A 9 5.39 1.85 -13.83
CA ASP A 9 4.64 2.31 -15.00
C ASP A 9 4.09 1.11 -15.77
N GLY A 10 2.81 1.14 -16.05
CA GLY A 10 2.15 0.09 -16.81
C GLY A 10 1.80 -1.17 -16.02
N ASP A 11 2.00 -1.17 -14.72
CA ASP A 11 1.68 -2.34 -13.90
C ASP A 11 0.16 -2.59 -13.89
N PRO A 12 -0.30 -3.73 -14.42
CA PRO A 12 -1.74 -4.01 -14.45
C PRO A 12 -2.35 -4.22 -13.07
N ALA A 13 -1.55 -4.45 -12.03
CA ALA A 13 -2.05 -4.64 -10.68
C ALA A 13 -2.33 -3.30 -9.97
N ALA A 14 -1.87 -2.17 -10.51
CA ALA A 14 -1.99 -0.88 -9.84
C ALA A 14 -3.44 -0.47 -9.62
N MET A 15 -4.27 -0.55 -10.66
CA MET A 15 -5.65 -0.11 -10.56
C MET A 15 -6.53 -1.05 -9.71
N PRO A 16 -6.41 -2.37 -9.82
CA PRO A 16 -7.09 -3.26 -8.89
C PRO A 16 -6.67 -3.04 -7.43
N ALA A 17 -5.39 -2.77 -7.18
CA ALA A 17 -4.92 -2.45 -5.83
C ALA A 17 -5.58 -1.17 -5.32
N ARG A 18 -5.63 -0.14 -6.17
CA ARG A 18 -6.28 1.11 -5.82
C ARG A 18 -7.76 0.91 -5.52
N GLN A 19 -8.42 0.07 -6.31
CA GLN A 19 -9.85 -0.20 -6.11
C GLN A 19 -10.10 -0.83 -4.73
N ASN A 20 -9.31 -1.83 -4.35
CA ASN A 20 -9.45 -2.43 -3.03
C ASN A 20 -9.18 -1.43 -1.92
N LEU A 21 -8.18 -0.56 -2.11
CA LEU A 21 -7.84 0.47 -1.15
C LEU A 21 -8.99 1.48 -0.99
N VAL A 22 -9.57 1.92 -2.11
CA VAL A 22 -10.73 2.83 -2.08
C VAL A 22 -11.88 2.19 -1.32
N GLU A 23 -12.15 0.92 -1.58
CA GLU A 23 -13.28 0.25 -0.94
C GLU A 23 -13.08 0.14 0.57
N VAL A 24 -11.87 -0.18 1.02
CA VAL A 24 -11.58 -0.25 2.46
C VAL A 24 -11.71 1.13 3.12
N LEU A 25 -11.16 2.17 2.50
CA LEU A 25 -11.26 3.51 3.04
C LEU A 25 -12.70 3.99 3.11
N THR A 26 -13.50 3.64 2.10
CA THR A 26 -14.91 4.00 2.07
C THR A 26 -15.70 3.29 3.18
N GLU A 27 -15.37 2.04 3.49
CA GLU A 27 -16.03 1.32 4.58
C GLU A 27 -15.90 2.06 5.91
N ASP A 28 -14.76 2.70 6.13
CA ASP A 28 -14.50 3.43 7.37
C ASP A 28 -14.84 4.91 7.27
N ALA A 29 -15.51 5.31 6.20
CA ALA A 29 -15.91 6.69 5.93
C ALA A 29 -14.74 7.66 5.86
N PHE A 30 -13.55 7.18 5.48
CA PHE A 30 -12.40 8.04 5.27
C PHE A 30 -12.50 8.72 3.91
N GLU A 31 -12.32 10.03 3.92
CA GLU A 31 -12.27 10.80 2.68
C GLU A 31 -10.82 11.22 2.42
N THR A 32 -9.93 10.28 2.53
CA THR A 32 -8.49 10.52 2.37
C THR A 32 -8.13 10.34 0.91
N PRO A 33 -7.50 11.33 0.29
CA PRO A 33 -7.03 11.16 -1.09
C PRO A 33 -5.90 10.14 -1.14
N ILE A 34 -5.86 9.37 -2.22
CA ILE A 34 -4.80 8.41 -2.46
C ILE A 34 -3.79 9.06 -3.40
N GLN A 35 -2.55 9.17 -2.93
CA GLN A 35 -1.48 9.71 -3.75
C GLN A 35 -0.93 8.60 -4.62
N MET A 36 -1.14 8.71 -5.93
CA MET A 36 -0.65 7.72 -6.90
C MET A 36 0.74 8.15 -7.34
N ILE A 37 1.73 7.29 -7.15
CA ILE A 37 3.13 7.58 -7.47
C ILE A 37 3.64 6.58 -8.49
N ALA A 38 3.78 7.02 -9.74
CA ALA A 38 4.33 6.18 -10.79
C ALA A 38 5.85 6.15 -10.68
N VAL A 39 6.43 4.96 -10.68
CA VAL A 39 7.87 4.77 -10.53
C VAL A 39 8.40 4.25 -11.86
N GLY A 40 9.14 5.10 -12.59
CA GLY A 40 9.53 4.84 -13.97
C GLY A 40 10.93 4.25 -14.14
N SER A 41 11.70 4.12 -13.05
CA SER A 41 13.07 3.60 -13.15
C SER A 41 13.47 2.89 -11.86
N ASP A 42 14.52 2.08 -11.96
CA ASP A 42 15.09 1.41 -10.79
C ASP A 42 15.73 2.41 -9.83
N ASP A 43 16.28 3.50 -10.36
CA ASP A 43 16.84 4.55 -9.52
C ASP A 43 15.75 5.21 -8.68
N ASP A 44 14.59 5.47 -9.27
CA ASP A 44 13.46 6.04 -8.54
C ASP A 44 12.95 5.06 -7.48
N ALA A 45 12.90 3.76 -7.80
CA ALA A 45 12.50 2.74 -6.84
C ALA A 45 13.45 2.73 -5.65
N ALA A 46 14.75 2.88 -5.90
CA ALA A 46 15.75 2.93 -4.83
C ALA A 46 15.58 4.17 -3.95
N LEU A 47 15.33 5.33 -4.57
CA LEU A 47 15.12 6.56 -3.82
C LEU A 47 13.89 6.49 -2.92
N LEU A 48 12.86 5.80 -3.36
CA LEU A 48 11.60 5.67 -2.63
C LEU A 48 11.55 4.44 -1.73
N ASP A 49 12.60 3.62 -1.74
CA ASP A 49 12.65 2.34 -1.03
C ASP A 49 11.45 1.47 -1.40
N MET A 50 11.11 1.44 -2.69
CA MET A 50 9.98 0.67 -3.19
C MET A 50 10.33 -0.80 -3.26
N ARG A 51 9.56 -1.64 -2.59
CA ARG A 51 9.85 -3.07 -2.49
C ARG A 51 8.81 -3.89 -3.23
N GLY A 52 8.83 -3.76 -4.54
CA GLY A 52 7.91 -4.45 -5.41
C GLY A 52 6.71 -3.57 -5.78
N SER A 53 5.99 -3.97 -6.81
CA SER A 53 4.87 -3.20 -7.34
C SER A 53 3.59 -4.04 -7.30
N PRO A 54 2.49 -3.47 -6.86
CA PRO A 54 2.36 -2.15 -6.26
C PRO A 54 2.72 -2.16 -4.76
N THR A 55 3.11 -1.02 -4.23
CA THR A 55 3.35 -0.83 -2.80
C THR A 55 2.37 0.19 -2.27
N ILE A 56 1.64 -0.16 -1.23
CA ILE A 56 0.75 0.79 -0.54
C ILE A 56 1.38 1.14 0.79
N ARG A 57 1.43 2.44 1.09
CA ARG A 57 1.93 2.95 2.37
C ARG A 57 0.87 3.80 3.03
N ILE A 58 0.67 3.56 4.30
CA ILE A 58 -0.24 4.36 5.13
C ILE A 58 0.58 5.00 6.22
N ASP A 59 0.62 6.33 6.23
CA ASP A 59 1.46 7.13 7.13
C ASP A 59 2.93 6.71 7.05
N GLY A 60 3.39 6.41 5.84
CA GLY A 60 4.77 6.05 5.58
C GLY A 60 5.10 4.59 5.81
N GLN A 61 4.16 3.78 6.29
CA GLN A 61 4.41 2.37 6.55
C GLN A 61 3.77 1.47 5.52
N ASP A 62 4.52 0.49 5.06
CA ASP A 62 4.03 -0.53 4.14
C ASP A 62 2.86 -1.29 4.78
N ILE A 63 1.84 -1.62 3.99
CA ILE A 63 0.69 -2.38 4.50
C ILE A 63 1.07 -3.81 4.89
N ASP A 64 2.18 -4.31 4.36
CA ASP A 64 2.70 -5.62 4.75
C ASP A 64 4.14 -5.43 5.22
N PRO A 65 4.34 -5.00 6.47
CA PRO A 65 5.69 -4.72 6.97
C PRO A 65 6.55 -5.96 7.12
N ALA A 66 5.96 -7.14 7.09
CA ALA A 66 6.70 -8.40 7.13
C ALA A 66 7.34 -8.76 5.79
N TRP A 67 6.95 -8.09 4.71
CA TRP A 67 7.54 -8.33 3.40
C TRP A 67 8.97 -7.79 3.38
N ASP A 68 9.92 -8.68 3.13
CA ASP A 68 11.35 -8.35 3.13
C ASP A 68 11.99 -8.52 1.76
N GLY A 69 11.20 -8.46 0.71
CA GLY A 69 11.72 -8.55 -0.66
C GLY A 69 12.63 -7.38 -1.00
N PRO A 70 13.43 -7.52 -2.05
CA PRO A 70 14.38 -6.47 -2.42
C PRO A 70 13.67 -5.23 -2.97
N VAL A 71 14.40 -4.12 -2.95
CA VAL A 71 13.96 -2.91 -3.63
C VAL A 71 13.87 -3.22 -5.12
N SER A 72 12.69 -3.03 -5.71
CA SER A 72 12.46 -3.32 -7.12
C SER A 72 11.14 -2.74 -7.59
N ARG A 73 10.93 -2.77 -8.91
CA ARG A 73 9.65 -2.48 -9.54
C ARG A 73 8.96 -3.75 -10.03
N ASP A 74 9.50 -4.90 -9.67
CA ASP A 74 8.93 -6.19 -10.09
C ASP A 74 7.64 -6.46 -9.33
N ALA A 75 6.82 -7.35 -9.90
CA ALA A 75 5.56 -7.73 -9.28
C ALA A 75 5.80 -8.27 -7.88
N ARG A 76 5.02 -7.76 -6.93
CA ARG A 76 5.11 -8.16 -5.52
C ARG A 76 4.06 -9.22 -5.24
N ASP A 77 4.37 -10.13 -4.35
CA ASP A 77 3.43 -11.18 -3.94
C ASP A 77 2.84 -10.85 -2.58
N TYR A 78 1.53 -10.69 -2.53
CA TYR A 78 0.79 -10.43 -1.29
C TYR A 78 0.09 -11.69 -0.76
N GLY A 79 0.47 -12.85 -1.29
CA GLY A 79 -0.15 -14.11 -0.90
C GLY A 79 -1.21 -14.56 -1.88
N SER A 80 -1.98 -13.65 -2.42
CA SER A 80 -2.99 -13.92 -3.44
C SER A 80 -2.60 -13.36 -4.80
N GLY A 81 -1.30 -13.06 -4.98
CA GLY A 81 -0.79 -12.45 -6.20
C GLY A 81 -0.37 -11.01 -5.95
N PRO A 82 -0.21 -10.21 -7.02
CA PRO A 82 0.31 -8.85 -6.87
C PRO A 82 -0.71 -7.83 -6.35
N VAL A 83 -1.99 -8.20 -6.29
CA VAL A 83 -3.03 -7.30 -5.79
C VAL A 83 -3.27 -7.60 -4.32
N PRO A 84 -3.00 -6.63 -3.41
CA PRO A 84 -3.26 -6.85 -1.99
C PRO A 84 -4.77 -6.95 -1.75
N ASP A 85 -5.17 -7.89 -0.89
CA ASP A 85 -6.57 -8.07 -0.61
C ASP A 85 -7.06 -7.08 0.45
N LYS A 86 -8.38 -6.96 0.56
CA LYS A 86 -8.98 -5.99 1.48
C LYS A 86 -8.65 -6.27 2.94
N PRO A 87 -8.65 -7.53 3.43
CA PRO A 87 -8.30 -7.75 4.83
C PRO A 87 -6.90 -7.27 5.20
N LEU A 88 -5.94 -7.43 4.30
CA LEU A 88 -4.58 -6.94 4.54
C LEU A 88 -4.56 -5.42 4.64
N ILE A 89 -5.24 -4.75 3.70
CA ILE A 89 -5.33 -3.30 3.70
C ILE A 89 -6.06 -2.81 4.95
N ARG A 90 -7.14 -3.49 5.32
CA ARG A 90 -7.95 -3.12 6.49
C ARG A 90 -7.13 -3.17 7.77
N ARG A 91 -6.33 -4.23 7.94
CA ARG A 91 -5.46 -4.34 9.11
C ARG A 91 -4.44 -3.20 9.16
N ALA A 92 -3.91 -2.80 8.01
CA ALA A 92 -2.95 -1.69 7.96
C ALA A 92 -3.61 -0.36 8.33
N VAL A 93 -4.83 -0.13 7.86
CA VAL A 93 -5.59 1.06 8.22
C VAL A 93 -5.84 1.09 9.72
N GLU A 94 -6.22 -0.04 10.30
CA GLU A 94 -6.47 -0.14 11.74
C GLU A 94 -5.21 0.15 12.54
N ARG A 95 -4.05 -0.37 12.12
CA ARG A 95 -2.78 -0.06 12.78
C ARG A 95 -2.48 1.43 12.73
N ALA A 96 -2.69 2.05 11.59
CA ALA A 96 -2.41 3.47 11.42
C ALA A 96 -3.32 4.33 12.29
N ARG A 97 -4.51 3.87 12.57
CA ARG A 97 -5.45 4.57 13.44
C ARG A 97 -5.18 4.32 14.92
N GLY A 98 -4.26 3.44 15.25
CA GLY A 98 -3.96 3.13 16.64
C GLY A 98 -4.98 2.22 17.29
N TRP A 99 -5.71 1.43 16.50
CA TRP A 99 -6.66 0.50 17.08
C TRP A 99 -5.97 -0.47 18.01
N GLY A 100 -6.59 -0.75 19.11
CA GLY A 100 -6.09 -1.75 20.03
C GLY A 100 -5.05 -1.23 21.02
N HIS A 101 -4.57 -0.01 20.85
CA HIS A 101 -3.65 0.54 21.84
C HIS A 101 -3.89 2.01 22.11
N GLY A 102 -4.69 2.66 21.35
CA GLY A 102 -4.98 4.05 21.60
C GLY A 102 -6.01 4.22 22.67
N ARG A 103 -6.51 3.15 23.15
CA ARG A 103 -7.54 3.28 23.85
C ARG A 103 -7.45 2.99 25.10
N ARG A 104 -6.77 2.94 25.58
CA ARG A 104 -6.61 2.73 26.68
C ARG A 104 -6.75 3.78 27.40
N GLU A 105 -6.99 4.17 27.31
CA GLU A 105 -7.04 5.06 27.84
C GLU A 105 -7.55 5.29 28.46
#